data_26f5956f11323214294145d099556472
#
_entry.id   26f5956f11323214294145d099556472
#
_cell.length_a   1.000
_cell.length_b   1.000
_cell.length_c   1.000
_cell.angle_alpha   90.00
_cell.angle_beta   90.00
_cell.angle_gamma   90.00
#
_symmetry.space_group_name_H-M   'P 1'
#
loop_
_entity.id
_entity.type
_entity.pdbx_description
1 polymer ?
#
loop_
_entity_poly.entity_id
_entity_poly.type
_entity_poly.pdbx_seq_one_letter_code
_entity_poly.pdbx_strand_id
1 'polypeptide(L)'
;MLIASTVAAFSAAPLVAQDPGGGTVLHVSPYAGYMISGNFLNGPLGTTLSNAPGLVYGTQIGLSLAPQLSLVGNVGYSSSDMKVGIPFLGGVTVGHSGLLMYDADLEYNLGASQTKSLGFSPFIQAGVGAMKYDVNASIIDTHATNFAGNVGLGADINVSKGMALRLLAKDYIGKFNFQDATGLGITGNTAHNVALSAGLRFDF
;
A
#
# COMPACT_ATOMS: atom_id res chain seq x y z
N MET A 1 29.58 6.53 -6.04
CA MET A 1 29.26 5.13 -6.35
C MET A 1 27.91 5.13 -7.06
N LEU A 2 27.90 4.92 -8.38
CA LEU A 2 26.69 5.00 -9.21
C LEU A 2 25.86 3.72 -8.96
N ILE A 3 24.66 3.87 -8.40
CA ILE A 3 23.69 2.78 -8.32
C ILE A 3 22.88 2.81 -9.62
N ALA A 4 23.19 1.86 -10.51
CA ALA A 4 22.42 1.65 -11.73
C ALA A 4 21.06 1.05 -11.37
N SER A 5 20.00 1.83 -11.53
CA SER A 5 18.62 1.38 -11.41
C SER A 5 18.26 0.53 -12.62
N THR A 6 18.25 -0.78 -12.44
CA THR A 6 17.77 -1.72 -13.48
C THR A 6 16.25 -1.65 -13.50
N VAL A 7 15.70 -0.93 -14.45
CA VAL A 7 14.27 -0.98 -14.80
C VAL A 7 14.06 -2.32 -15.52
N ALA A 8 13.49 -3.28 -14.83
CA ALA A 8 13.02 -4.51 -15.44
C ALA A 8 11.77 -4.19 -16.27
N ALA A 9 11.96 -4.11 -17.59
CA ALA A 9 10.85 -4.03 -18.52
C ALA A 9 10.14 -5.40 -18.53
N PHE A 10 9.01 -5.49 -17.87
CA PHE A 10 8.08 -6.60 -18.06
C PHE A 10 7.49 -6.50 -19.46
N SER A 11 7.96 -7.33 -20.38
CA SER A 11 7.29 -7.54 -21.66
C SER A 11 5.99 -8.30 -21.37
N ALA A 12 4.86 -7.60 -21.38
CA ALA A 12 3.54 -8.20 -21.34
C ALA A 12 3.34 -8.99 -22.64
N ALA A 13 3.54 -10.31 -22.57
CA ALA A 13 3.02 -11.20 -23.60
C ALA A 13 1.49 -11.06 -23.61
N PRO A 14 0.82 -10.96 -24.77
CA PRO A 14 -0.62 -10.92 -24.82
C PRO A 14 -1.17 -12.26 -24.33
N LEU A 15 -1.63 -12.29 -23.08
CA LEU A 15 -2.49 -13.38 -22.61
C LEU A 15 -3.81 -13.24 -23.36
N VAL A 16 -4.10 -14.21 -24.21
CA VAL A 16 -5.32 -14.29 -25.01
C VAL A 16 -6.52 -14.21 -24.08
N ALA A 17 -7.35 -13.20 -24.29
CA ALA A 17 -8.63 -13.04 -23.61
C ALA A 17 -9.47 -14.30 -23.87
N GLN A 18 -9.73 -15.07 -22.82
CA GLN A 18 -10.69 -16.16 -22.88
C GLN A 18 -12.11 -15.62 -22.67
N ASP A 19 -13.01 -16.17 -23.44
CA ASP A 19 -14.45 -15.95 -23.61
C ASP A 19 -15.23 -15.80 -22.27
N PRO A 20 -16.35 -15.04 -22.20
CA PRO A 20 -17.09 -14.74 -20.96
C PRO A 20 -17.93 -15.91 -20.43
N GLY A 21 -17.42 -17.11 -20.46
CA GLY A 21 -17.99 -18.34 -19.90
C GLY A 21 -17.23 -18.81 -18.68
N GLY A 22 -17.27 -18.08 -17.55
CA GLY A 22 -16.78 -18.58 -16.25
C GLY A 22 -15.26 -18.73 -16.10
N GLY A 23 -14.48 -18.09 -16.94
CA GLY A 23 -13.02 -18.09 -16.86
C GLY A 23 -12.49 -17.17 -15.74
N THR A 24 -11.38 -17.57 -15.16
CA THR A 24 -10.64 -16.75 -14.19
C THR A 24 -10.11 -15.49 -14.88
N VAL A 25 -10.57 -14.33 -14.46
CA VAL A 25 -10.12 -13.04 -15.00
C VAL A 25 -8.93 -12.56 -14.17
N LEU A 26 -7.81 -12.35 -14.85
CA LEU A 26 -6.63 -11.73 -14.28
C LEU A 26 -6.72 -10.22 -14.46
N HIS A 27 -6.41 -9.44 -13.42
CA HIS A 27 -6.24 -8.00 -13.58
C HIS A 27 -4.92 -7.51 -12.98
N VAL A 28 -4.36 -6.47 -13.59
CA VAL A 28 -3.14 -5.80 -13.13
C VAL A 28 -3.43 -4.33 -12.97
N SER A 29 -3.03 -3.76 -11.84
CA SER A 29 -3.36 -2.38 -11.48
C SER A 29 -2.12 -1.65 -10.95
N PRO A 30 -1.27 -1.07 -11.80
CA PRO A 30 -0.25 -0.13 -11.37
C PRO A 30 -0.93 1.12 -10.76
N TYR A 31 -0.35 1.61 -9.68
CA TYR A 31 -0.90 2.76 -8.96
C TYR A 31 0.21 3.69 -8.44
N ALA A 32 -0.18 4.93 -8.18
CA ALA A 32 0.59 5.90 -7.41
C ALA A 32 -0.35 6.68 -6.49
N GLY A 33 0.21 7.25 -5.42
CA GLY A 33 -0.60 7.95 -4.45
C GLY A 33 0.21 8.56 -3.32
N TYR A 34 -0.44 8.70 -2.18
CA TYR A 34 0.12 9.33 -1.00
C TYR A 34 -0.15 8.47 0.24
N MET A 35 0.87 8.27 1.06
CA MET A 35 0.76 7.56 2.32
C MET A 35 0.84 8.54 3.49
N ILE A 36 -0.12 8.45 4.39
CA ILE A 36 -0.19 9.19 5.64
C ILE A 36 0.08 8.20 6.75
N SER A 37 1.22 8.32 7.40
CA SER A 37 1.62 7.44 8.50
C SER A 37 1.19 8.02 9.85
N GLY A 38 0.72 7.15 10.74
CA GLY A 38 0.43 7.50 12.12
C GLY A 38 1.70 7.74 12.93
N ASN A 39 1.53 8.22 14.16
CA ASN A 39 2.64 8.41 15.09
C ASN A 39 3.15 7.04 15.58
N PHE A 40 4.46 6.79 15.45
CA PHE A 40 5.09 5.55 15.89
C PHE A 40 5.41 5.54 17.39
N LEU A 41 5.78 6.70 17.93
CA LEU A 41 6.15 6.87 19.33
C LEU A 41 5.63 8.20 19.89
N ASN A 42 5.13 8.11 21.12
CA ASN A 42 4.89 9.25 21.96
C ASN A 42 5.99 9.27 23.05
N GLY A 43 6.89 10.23 22.98
CA GLY A 43 7.98 10.40 23.94
C GLY A 43 7.57 11.25 25.16
N PRO A 44 8.44 11.34 26.17
CA PRO A 44 8.23 12.22 27.31
C PRO A 44 8.14 13.67 26.85
N LEU A 45 7.41 14.50 27.61
CA LEU A 45 7.20 15.95 27.36
C LEU A 45 6.43 16.27 26.05
N GLY A 46 5.65 15.31 25.51
CA GLY A 46 4.85 15.53 24.32
C GLY A 46 5.64 15.50 23.00
N THR A 47 6.85 14.96 23.00
CA THR A 47 7.60 14.70 21.77
C THR A 47 6.96 13.56 21.00
N THR A 48 6.84 13.70 19.67
CA THR A 48 6.29 12.67 18.79
C THR A 48 7.28 12.34 17.68
N LEU A 49 7.42 11.05 17.39
CA LEU A 49 8.13 10.58 16.19
C LEU A 49 7.09 10.14 15.16
N SER A 50 7.08 10.80 14.01
CA SER A 50 6.17 10.51 12.93
C SER A 50 6.89 10.57 11.58
N ASN A 51 6.39 9.79 10.60
CA ASN A 51 6.78 10.00 9.22
C ASN A 51 5.96 11.14 8.62
N ALA A 52 6.62 11.99 7.84
CA ALA A 52 5.90 12.92 6.97
C ALA A 52 5.08 12.11 5.96
N PRO A 53 3.92 12.62 5.51
CA PRO A 53 3.24 12.04 4.38
C PRO A 53 4.18 11.91 3.18
N GLY A 54 4.20 10.74 2.55
CA GLY A 54 5.13 10.42 1.47
C GLY A 54 4.44 9.87 0.23
N LEU A 55 5.13 9.91 -0.90
CA LEU A 55 4.64 9.28 -2.12
C LEU A 55 4.63 7.76 -1.93
N VAL A 56 3.57 7.12 -2.43
CA VAL A 56 3.45 5.67 -2.53
C VAL A 56 3.19 5.27 -3.98
N TYR A 57 3.83 4.21 -4.43
CA TYR A 57 3.59 3.63 -5.75
C TYR A 57 3.77 2.11 -5.70
N GLY A 58 3.09 1.42 -6.61
CA GLY A 58 3.12 -0.03 -6.62
C GLY A 58 2.25 -0.64 -7.70
N THR A 59 1.97 -1.91 -7.52
CA THR A 59 1.06 -2.65 -8.41
C THR A 59 0.26 -3.67 -7.63
N GLN A 60 -0.99 -3.85 -8.04
CA GLN A 60 -1.84 -4.95 -7.60
C GLN A 60 -2.03 -5.94 -8.76
N ILE A 61 -2.03 -7.22 -8.43
CA ILE A 61 -2.35 -8.31 -9.35
C ILE A 61 -3.51 -9.07 -8.71
N GLY A 62 -4.65 -9.11 -9.38
CA GLY A 62 -5.85 -9.75 -8.85
C GLY A 62 -6.33 -10.87 -9.74
N LEU A 63 -6.85 -11.91 -9.10
CA LEU A 63 -7.41 -13.10 -9.69
C LEU A 63 -8.87 -13.23 -9.27
N SER A 64 -9.80 -13.14 -10.22
CA SER A 64 -11.21 -13.30 -9.93
C SER A 64 -11.54 -14.75 -9.58
N LEU A 65 -11.99 -14.99 -8.36
CA LEU A 65 -12.40 -16.29 -7.85
C LEU A 65 -13.89 -16.55 -8.08
N ALA A 66 -14.68 -15.48 -8.09
CA ALA A 66 -16.12 -15.48 -8.33
C ALA A 66 -16.54 -14.11 -8.90
N PRO A 67 -17.77 -13.94 -9.41
CA PRO A 67 -18.20 -12.68 -10.04
C PRO A 67 -18.02 -11.42 -9.19
N GLN A 68 -17.97 -11.59 -7.87
CA GLN A 68 -17.84 -10.48 -6.91
C GLN A 68 -16.59 -10.60 -6.03
N LEU A 69 -15.85 -11.70 -6.11
CA LEU A 69 -14.75 -12.01 -5.21
C LEU A 69 -13.46 -12.19 -5.98
N SER A 70 -12.43 -11.47 -5.59
CA SER A 70 -11.08 -11.61 -6.15
C SER A 70 -10.05 -11.80 -5.04
N LEU A 71 -9.00 -12.54 -5.35
CA LEU A 71 -7.77 -12.57 -4.56
C LEU A 71 -6.80 -11.57 -5.17
N VAL A 72 -6.27 -10.65 -4.38
CA VAL A 72 -5.40 -9.57 -4.84
C VAL A 72 -4.08 -9.64 -4.09
N GLY A 73 -2.98 -9.78 -4.83
CA GLY A 73 -1.62 -9.56 -4.33
C GLY A 73 -1.19 -8.12 -4.59
N ASN A 74 -0.54 -7.50 -3.64
CA ASN A 74 -0.05 -6.13 -3.73
C ASN A 74 1.44 -6.05 -3.39
N VAL A 75 2.16 -5.26 -4.16
CA VAL A 75 3.52 -4.80 -3.83
C VAL A 75 3.58 -3.30 -4.01
N GLY A 76 3.97 -2.59 -2.95
CA GLY A 76 4.07 -1.15 -2.95
C GLY A 76 5.30 -0.64 -2.21
N TYR A 77 5.76 0.52 -2.61
CA TYR A 77 6.86 1.22 -1.95
C TYR A 77 6.47 2.65 -1.64
N SER A 78 6.79 3.09 -0.42
CA SER A 78 6.62 4.48 0.00
C SER A 78 7.95 5.04 0.46
N SER A 79 8.22 6.29 0.09
CA SER A 79 9.38 7.05 0.58
C SER A 79 8.87 8.30 1.30
N SER A 80 9.34 8.51 2.51
CA SER A 80 8.95 9.64 3.35
C SER A 80 10.09 10.13 4.22
N ASP A 81 10.01 11.41 4.63
CA ASP A 81 10.95 12.01 5.57
C ASP A 81 10.51 11.71 7.01
N MET A 82 11.46 11.31 7.84
CA MET A 82 11.24 11.19 9.28
C MET A 82 11.33 12.56 9.95
N LYS A 83 10.31 12.90 10.73
CA LYS A 83 10.25 14.17 11.49
C LYS A 83 10.14 13.88 12.98
N VAL A 84 10.96 14.60 13.75
CA VAL A 84 10.82 14.70 15.21
C VAL A 84 10.03 15.98 15.50
N GLY A 85 8.80 15.80 16.01
CA GLY A 85 7.98 16.91 16.49
C GLY A 85 8.42 17.32 17.88
N ILE A 86 8.81 18.60 18.04
CA ILE A 86 9.11 19.21 19.34
C ILE A 86 7.98 20.20 19.63
N PRO A 87 7.29 20.08 20.78
CA PRO A 87 6.24 21.04 21.15
C PRO A 87 6.75 22.47 21.05
N PHE A 88 5.99 23.35 20.41
CA PHE A 88 6.27 24.80 20.20
C PHE A 88 7.38 25.14 19.19
N LEU A 89 8.21 24.18 18.72
CA LEU A 89 9.34 24.48 17.82
C LEU A 89 9.15 23.89 16.41
N GLY A 90 8.07 23.12 16.16
CA GLY A 90 7.83 22.44 14.87
C GLY A 90 8.58 21.12 14.74
N GLY A 91 8.58 20.55 13.54
CA GLY A 91 9.24 19.28 13.24
C GLY A 91 10.58 19.50 12.52
N VAL A 92 11.61 18.80 12.96
CA VAL A 92 12.92 18.77 12.29
C VAL A 92 13.05 17.43 11.56
N THR A 93 13.41 17.45 10.26
CA THR A 93 13.70 16.25 9.48
C THR A 93 15.04 15.65 9.95
N VAL A 94 15.00 14.39 10.39
CA VAL A 94 16.16 13.71 10.97
C VAL A 94 16.69 12.56 10.09
N GLY A 95 15.97 12.21 9.01
CA GLY A 95 16.38 11.16 8.10
C GLY A 95 15.32 10.86 7.04
N HIS A 96 15.61 9.86 6.22
CA HIS A 96 14.69 9.33 5.22
C HIS A 96 14.27 7.91 5.60
N SER A 97 13.02 7.57 5.35
CA SER A 97 12.45 6.24 5.58
C SER A 97 11.89 5.69 4.28
N GLY A 98 12.34 4.49 3.92
CA GLY A 98 11.73 3.67 2.88
C GLY A 98 10.82 2.62 3.51
N LEU A 99 9.65 2.40 2.92
CA LEU A 99 8.69 1.40 3.36
C LEU A 99 8.28 0.54 2.18
N LEU A 100 8.69 -0.73 2.20
CA LEU A 100 8.23 -1.74 1.26
C LEU A 100 7.06 -2.50 1.88
N MET A 101 5.95 -2.57 1.15
CA MET A 101 4.73 -3.28 1.54
C MET A 101 4.46 -4.42 0.57
N TYR A 102 4.08 -5.56 1.09
CA TYR A 102 3.55 -6.68 0.31
C TYR A 102 2.44 -7.35 1.10
N ASP A 103 1.32 -7.56 0.44
CA ASP A 103 0.13 -8.09 1.07
C ASP A 103 -0.71 -8.92 0.10
N ALA A 104 -1.57 -9.75 0.68
CA ALA A 104 -2.57 -10.53 -0.02
C ALA A 104 -3.94 -10.24 0.59
N ASP A 105 -4.89 -9.88 -0.26
CA ASP A 105 -6.21 -9.40 0.11
C ASP A 105 -7.31 -10.22 -0.55
N LEU A 106 -8.43 -10.29 0.11
CA LEU A 106 -9.71 -10.57 -0.52
C LEU A 106 -10.38 -9.25 -0.88
N GLU A 107 -10.74 -9.11 -2.15
CA GLU A 107 -11.51 -7.99 -2.68
C GLU A 107 -12.94 -8.43 -2.96
N TYR A 108 -13.90 -7.71 -2.41
CA TYR A 108 -15.31 -7.94 -2.67
C TYR A 108 -15.92 -6.73 -3.38
N ASN A 109 -16.44 -6.96 -4.60
CA ASN A 109 -17.09 -5.95 -5.41
C ASN A 109 -18.54 -5.76 -5.00
N LEU A 110 -18.90 -4.55 -4.56
CA LEU A 110 -20.23 -4.20 -4.05
C LEU A 110 -21.24 -3.88 -5.18
N GLY A 111 -20.76 -3.64 -6.41
CA GLY A 111 -21.56 -3.14 -7.53
C GLY A 111 -22.00 -4.18 -8.56
N ALA A 112 -21.97 -5.47 -8.25
CA ALA A 112 -22.02 -6.55 -9.24
C ALA A 112 -23.30 -6.69 -10.07
N SER A 113 -24.38 -5.99 -9.80
CA SER A 113 -25.63 -6.27 -10.56
C SER A 113 -26.32 -5.06 -11.19
N GLN A 114 -26.26 -3.90 -10.58
CA GLN A 114 -27.08 -2.76 -11.00
C GLN A 114 -26.28 -1.55 -11.52
N THR A 115 -25.01 -1.45 -11.15
CA THR A 115 -24.20 -0.24 -11.37
C THR A 115 -23.34 -0.29 -12.64
N LYS A 116 -23.36 -1.40 -13.37
CA LYS A 116 -22.65 -1.53 -14.67
C LYS A 116 -23.08 -0.47 -15.70
N SER A 117 -24.29 0.08 -15.55
CA SER A 117 -24.79 1.16 -16.41
C SER A 117 -24.10 2.50 -16.18
N LEU A 118 -23.50 2.72 -15.00
CA LEU A 118 -22.83 3.98 -14.65
C LEU A 118 -21.30 3.91 -14.78
N GLY A 119 -20.75 2.74 -15.15
CA GLY A 119 -19.30 2.57 -15.25
C GLY A 119 -18.56 2.67 -13.91
N PHE A 120 -19.27 2.61 -12.78
CA PHE A 120 -18.72 2.74 -11.43
C PHE A 120 -18.93 1.45 -10.64
N SER A 121 -17.86 0.89 -10.08
CA SER A 121 -17.85 -0.38 -9.34
C SER A 121 -17.13 -0.21 -8.01
N PRO A 122 -17.86 0.06 -6.91
CA PRO A 122 -17.25 0.14 -5.59
C PRO A 122 -16.83 -1.24 -5.08
N PHE A 123 -15.74 -1.29 -4.30
CA PHE A 123 -15.24 -2.52 -3.71
C PHE A 123 -14.65 -2.29 -2.32
N ILE A 124 -14.56 -3.36 -1.55
CA ILE A 124 -13.83 -3.40 -0.30
C ILE A 124 -12.71 -4.44 -0.39
N GLN A 125 -11.59 -4.18 0.28
CA GLN A 125 -10.48 -5.11 0.43
C GLN A 125 -10.21 -5.36 1.91
N ALA A 126 -9.82 -6.58 2.24
CA ALA A 126 -9.28 -6.93 3.55
C ALA A 126 -8.24 -8.02 3.40
N GLY A 127 -7.13 -7.89 4.10
CA GLY A 127 -6.05 -8.85 3.97
C GLY A 127 -4.96 -8.75 5.02
N VAL A 128 -3.89 -9.45 4.74
CA VAL A 128 -2.72 -9.55 5.60
C VAL A 128 -1.46 -9.44 4.78
N GLY A 129 -0.41 -8.93 5.39
CA GLY A 129 0.86 -8.77 4.72
C GLY A 129 1.98 -8.41 5.67
N ALA A 130 3.05 -7.86 5.11
CA ALA A 130 4.15 -7.37 5.88
C ALA A 130 4.65 -6.02 5.35
N MET A 131 5.19 -5.23 6.24
CA MET A 131 5.80 -3.93 5.99
C MET A 131 7.26 -3.99 6.41
N LYS A 132 8.16 -3.80 5.45
CA LYS A 132 9.59 -3.71 5.68
C LYS A 132 9.99 -2.24 5.68
N TYR A 133 10.49 -1.80 6.82
CA TYR A 133 11.01 -0.46 7.01
C TYR A 133 12.52 -0.48 6.82
N ASP A 134 13.02 0.42 5.97
CA ASP A 134 14.43 0.73 5.80
C ASP A 134 14.64 2.16 6.30
N VAL A 135 15.31 2.30 7.45
CA VAL A 135 15.58 3.59 8.07
C VAL A 135 17.05 3.92 7.94
N ASN A 136 17.35 4.97 7.19
CA ASN A 136 18.70 5.54 7.06
C ASN A 136 18.73 6.88 7.80
N ALA A 137 19.18 6.86 9.04
CA ALA A 137 19.49 8.06 9.81
C ALA A 137 21.00 8.07 10.12
N SER A 138 21.57 9.25 10.25
CA SER A 138 23.03 9.47 10.35
C SER A 138 23.75 8.64 11.41
N ILE A 139 23.04 7.97 12.31
CA ILE A 139 23.57 7.21 13.45
C ILE A 139 22.96 5.79 13.54
N ILE A 140 21.87 5.48 12.81
CA ILE A 140 21.15 4.22 12.92
C ILE A 140 20.80 3.76 11.51
N ASP A 141 21.33 2.60 11.12
CA ASP A 141 20.92 1.86 9.94
C ASP A 141 20.22 0.59 10.44
N THR A 142 18.91 0.52 10.26
CA THR A 142 18.12 -0.60 10.79
C THR A 142 17.03 -1.03 9.83
N HIS A 143 16.79 -2.34 9.80
CA HIS A 143 15.75 -2.96 9.01
C HIS A 143 14.79 -3.69 9.95
N ALA A 144 13.51 -3.38 9.83
CA ALA A 144 12.47 -4.10 10.58
C ALA A 144 11.36 -4.55 9.64
N THR A 145 10.97 -5.81 9.76
CA THR A 145 9.82 -6.35 9.03
C THR A 145 8.71 -6.65 10.03
N ASN A 146 7.57 -6.02 9.83
CA ASN A 146 6.42 -6.15 10.70
C ASN A 146 5.24 -6.74 9.94
N PHE A 147 4.55 -7.67 10.57
CA PHE A 147 3.26 -8.17 10.07
C PHE A 147 2.18 -7.09 10.23
N ALA A 148 1.35 -6.92 9.21
CA ALA A 148 0.26 -5.97 9.21
C ALA A 148 -1.01 -6.60 8.64
N GLY A 149 -2.14 -6.34 9.29
CA GLY A 149 -3.45 -6.49 8.68
C GLY A 149 -3.76 -5.24 7.86
N ASN A 150 -4.66 -5.35 6.90
CA ASN A 150 -5.12 -4.20 6.14
C ASN A 150 -6.60 -4.27 5.82
N VAL A 151 -7.20 -3.10 5.66
CA VAL A 151 -8.56 -2.91 5.13
C VAL A 151 -8.55 -1.77 4.13
N GLY A 152 -9.33 -1.91 3.06
CA GLY A 152 -9.41 -0.91 2.00
C GLY A 152 -10.84 -0.72 1.51
N LEU A 153 -11.10 0.49 1.03
CA LEU A 153 -12.31 0.87 0.33
C LEU A 153 -11.91 1.56 -0.96
N GLY A 154 -12.48 1.14 -2.07
CA GLY A 154 -12.15 1.69 -3.37
C GLY A 154 -13.29 1.66 -4.36
N ALA A 155 -13.00 2.16 -5.56
CA ALA A 155 -13.91 2.12 -6.69
C ALA A 155 -13.14 2.02 -8.00
N ASP A 156 -13.65 1.22 -8.92
CA ASP A 156 -13.24 1.16 -10.31
C ASP A 156 -14.20 1.96 -11.18
N ILE A 157 -13.68 2.89 -11.98
CA ILE A 157 -14.43 3.70 -12.94
C ILE A 157 -14.02 3.21 -14.34
N ASN A 158 -14.96 2.56 -15.05
CA ASN A 158 -14.67 1.98 -16.35
C ASN A 158 -14.39 3.09 -17.38
N VAL A 159 -13.22 3.05 -17.99
CA VAL A 159 -12.79 4.00 -19.03
C VAL A 159 -13.00 3.39 -20.41
N SER A 160 -12.69 2.09 -20.56
CA SER A 160 -12.90 1.35 -21.81
C SER A 160 -13.12 -0.13 -21.52
N LYS A 161 -13.32 -0.95 -22.58
CA LYS A 161 -13.34 -2.41 -22.41
C LYS A 161 -12.01 -2.89 -21.88
N GLY A 162 -12.01 -3.57 -20.73
CA GLY A 162 -10.80 -4.10 -20.09
C GLY A 162 -9.90 -3.07 -19.42
N MET A 163 -10.36 -1.81 -19.26
CA MET A 163 -9.59 -0.78 -18.55
C MET A 163 -10.47 0.08 -17.66
N ALA A 164 -10.07 0.27 -16.41
CA ALA A 164 -10.72 1.14 -15.45
C ALA A 164 -9.72 2.05 -14.73
N LEU A 165 -10.17 3.23 -14.31
CA LEU A 165 -9.48 4.05 -13.32
C LEU A 165 -9.83 3.48 -11.94
N ARG A 166 -8.81 3.06 -11.18
CA ARG A 166 -8.95 2.52 -9.83
C ARG A 166 -8.58 3.58 -8.80
N LEU A 167 -9.47 3.84 -7.86
CA LEU A 167 -9.24 4.68 -6.68
C LEU A 167 -9.32 3.80 -5.44
N LEU A 168 -8.35 3.90 -4.53
CA LEU A 168 -8.28 3.08 -3.34
C LEU A 168 -7.75 3.87 -2.14
N ALA A 169 -8.47 3.80 -1.02
CA ALA A 169 -8.01 4.17 0.31
C ALA A 169 -7.80 2.89 1.11
N LYS A 170 -6.58 2.65 1.59
CA LYS A 170 -6.20 1.42 2.29
C LYS A 170 -5.46 1.75 3.58
N ASP A 171 -5.91 1.20 4.70
CA ASP A 171 -5.28 1.35 6.02
C ASP A 171 -4.51 0.06 6.35
N TYR A 172 -3.22 0.21 6.60
CA TYR A 172 -2.35 -0.84 7.09
C TYR A 172 -2.21 -0.72 8.60
N ILE A 173 -2.68 -1.72 9.30
CA ILE A 173 -2.76 -1.78 10.76
C ILE A 173 -1.70 -2.76 11.24
N GLY A 174 -0.65 -2.25 11.87
CA GLY A 174 0.46 -3.07 12.35
C GLY A 174 0.99 -2.58 13.68
N LYS A 175 1.73 -3.46 14.37
CA LYS A 175 2.52 -3.07 15.54
C LYS A 175 3.97 -2.94 15.12
N PHE A 176 4.56 -1.79 15.32
CA PHE A 176 6.00 -1.61 15.13
C PHE A 176 6.74 -2.26 16.31
N ASN A 177 7.54 -3.30 16.04
CA ASN A 177 8.33 -3.96 17.07
C ASN A 177 9.69 -3.28 17.21
N PHE A 178 9.79 -2.32 18.12
CA PHE A 178 11.01 -1.57 18.41
C PHE A 178 12.11 -2.45 18.99
N GLN A 179 11.75 -3.55 19.67
CA GLN A 179 12.69 -4.46 20.30
C GLN A 179 13.56 -5.17 19.26
N ASP A 180 12.97 -5.56 18.12
CA ASP A 180 13.71 -6.21 17.03
C ASP A 180 14.59 -5.21 16.27
N ALA A 181 14.20 -3.92 16.24
CA ALA A 181 14.92 -2.88 15.52
C ALA A 181 16.07 -2.26 16.34
N THR A 182 15.97 -2.19 17.67
CA THR A 182 16.93 -1.43 18.52
C THR A 182 17.48 -2.21 19.68
N GLY A 183 16.97 -3.41 19.98
CA GLY A 183 17.30 -4.19 21.18
C GLY A 183 16.77 -3.59 22.49
N LEU A 184 16.04 -2.48 22.45
CA LEU A 184 15.44 -1.83 23.60
C LEU A 184 14.02 -2.34 23.79
N GLY A 185 13.64 -2.80 24.98
CA GLY A 185 12.32 -3.35 25.31
C GLY A 185 11.19 -2.32 25.33
N ILE A 186 11.04 -1.56 24.25
CA ILE A 186 9.99 -0.55 24.08
C ILE A 186 8.84 -1.18 23.28
N THR A 187 7.67 -1.30 23.89
CA THR A 187 6.45 -1.80 23.23
C THR A 187 5.91 -0.72 22.30
N GLY A 188 5.91 -0.99 20.99
CA GLY A 188 5.31 -0.08 19.99
C GLY A 188 3.79 -0.05 20.09
N ASN A 189 3.20 1.10 19.86
CA ASN A 189 1.76 1.25 19.69
C ASN A 189 1.31 0.68 18.35
N THR A 190 0.02 0.32 18.24
CA THR A 190 -0.60 0.01 16.96
C THR A 190 -0.52 1.25 16.06
N ALA A 191 0.16 1.13 14.93
CA ALA A 191 0.28 2.19 13.95
C ALA A 191 -0.71 1.96 12.81
N HIS A 192 -1.34 3.04 12.37
CA HIS A 192 -2.19 3.11 11.20
C HIS A 192 -1.44 3.84 10.10
N ASN A 193 -1.33 3.23 8.92
CA ASN A 193 -0.70 3.83 7.74
C ASN A 193 -1.73 3.83 6.61
N VAL A 194 -2.29 5.01 6.34
CA VAL A 194 -3.35 5.17 5.34
C VAL A 194 -2.73 5.56 4.01
N ALA A 195 -2.90 4.70 3.00
CA ALA A 195 -2.51 4.95 1.62
C ALA A 195 -3.74 5.37 0.81
N LEU A 196 -3.66 6.52 0.16
CA LEU A 196 -4.62 7.00 -0.83
C LEU A 196 -3.97 6.89 -2.19
N SER A 197 -4.53 6.08 -3.09
CA SER A 197 -3.93 5.79 -4.39
C SER A 197 -4.92 5.89 -5.53
N ALA A 198 -4.39 6.24 -6.70
CA ALA A 198 -5.06 6.19 -7.98
C ALA A 198 -4.22 5.37 -8.96
N GLY A 199 -4.85 4.57 -9.78
CA GLY A 199 -4.17 3.67 -10.72
C GLY A 199 -5.03 3.34 -11.92
N LEU A 200 -4.46 2.58 -12.82
CA LEU A 200 -5.18 2.02 -13.97
C LEU A 200 -5.27 0.50 -13.79
N ARG A 201 -6.49 -0.02 -13.83
CA ARG A 201 -6.75 -1.45 -13.83
C ARG A 201 -6.89 -1.93 -15.26
N PHE A 202 -6.20 -3.01 -15.58
CA PHE A 202 -6.27 -3.73 -16.86
C PHE A 202 -6.78 -5.14 -16.62
N ASP A 203 -7.87 -5.52 -17.27
CA ASP A 203 -8.47 -6.85 -17.19
C ASP A 203 -8.07 -7.66 -18.42
N PHE A 204 -7.63 -8.95 -18.20
CA PHE A 204 -7.13 -9.87 -19.22
C PHE A 204 -7.94 -11.16 -19.24
#